data_8b4934017ef5a2625e2dfcb87cc2cb18
#
_entry.id   8b4934017ef5a2625e2dfcb87cc2cb18
#
_cell.length_a   1.000
_cell.length_b   1.000
_cell.length_c   1.000
_cell.angle_alpha   90.00
_cell.angle_beta   90.00
_cell.angle_gamma   90.00
#
_symmetry.space_group_name_H-M   'P 1'
#
loop_
_entity.id
_entity.type
_entity.pdbx_description
1 polymer ?
#
loop_
_entity_poly.entity_id
_entity_poly.type
_entity_poly.pdbx_seq_one_letter_code
_entity_poly.pdbx_strand_id
1 'polypeptide(L)'
;MRVLHLEDDAMKYANIQRVLNRGGVTDIVWEKNVADGIETIEDAIMDHNPFDVIITDMHYPMKYGEKPVWDAGEHFIAKMQAKNIKTPIIVCSSINEKIPNILGNVWYQEKRDWETEMLNLFKSV
;
A
#
# COMPACT_ATOMS: atom_id res chain seq x y z
N MET A 1 13.50 -6.70 3.02
CA MET A 1 12.56 -5.56 2.91
C MET A 1 11.17 -6.01 3.35
N ARG A 2 10.55 -5.26 4.23
CA ARG A 2 9.25 -5.61 4.79
C ARG A 2 8.19 -4.65 4.28
N VAL A 3 7.10 -5.18 3.71
CA VAL A 3 6.07 -4.41 2.99
C VAL A 3 4.70 -4.63 3.64
N LEU A 4 3.94 -3.55 3.82
CA LEU A 4 2.52 -3.61 4.16
C LEU A 4 1.71 -3.28 2.90
N HIS A 5 0.73 -4.11 2.58
CA HIS A 5 -0.15 -3.91 1.43
C HIS A 5 -1.61 -3.79 1.88
N LEU A 6 -2.20 -2.62 1.66
CA LEU A 6 -3.59 -2.30 1.98
C LEU A 6 -4.45 -2.46 0.73
N GLU A 7 -5.24 -3.52 0.68
CA GLU A 7 -6.02 -3.90 -0.48
C GLU A 7 -7.16 -4.83 -0.08
N ASP A 8 -8.36 -4.61 -0.56
CA ASP A 8 -9.49 -5.51 -0.28
C ASP A 8 -9.81 -6.48 -1.43
N ASP A 9 -9.27 -6.24 -2.62
CA ASP A 9 -9.44 -7.12 -3.78
C ASP A 9 -8.36 -8.21 -3.77
N ALA A 10 -8.77 -9.46 -3.53
CA ALA A 10 -7.86 -10.59 -3.42
C ALA A 10 -7.08 -10.85 -4.72
N MET A 11 -7.69 -10.68 -5.90
CA MET A 11 -7.01 -10.89 -7.18
C MET A 11 -5.94 -9.84 -7.42
N LYS A 12 -6.25 -8.59 -7.16
CA LYS A 12 -5.28 -7.50 -7.31
C LYS A 12 -4.12 -7.70 -6.32
N TYR A 13 -4.42 -8.04 -5.07
CA TYR A 13 -3.39 -8.37 -4.09
C TYR A 13 -2.47 -9.47 -4.60
N ALA A 14 -3.03 -10.59 -5.08
CA ALA A 14 -2.26 -11.72 -5.57
C ALA A 14 -1.36 -11.35 -6.76
N ASN A 15 -1.85 -10.53 -7.69
CA ASN A 15 -1.08 -10.07 -8.84
C ASN A 15 0.11 -9.19 -8.39
N ILE A 16 -0.12 -8.28 -7.46
CA ILE A 16 0.94 -7.42 -6.94
C ILE A 16 1.96 -8.23 -6.15
N GLN A 17 1.50 -9.15 -5.30
CA GLN A 17 2.38 -10.04 -4.55
C GLN A 17 3.29 -10.84 -5.48
N ARG A 18 2.73 -11.38 -6.56
CA ARG A 18 3.51 -12.14 -7.56
C ARG A 18 4.63 -11.29 -8.15
N VAL A 19 4.33 -10.06 -8.51
CA VAL A 19 5.33 -9.14 -9.07
C VAL A 19 6.41 -8.80 -8.04
N LEU A 20 6.02 -8.52 -6.81
CA LEU A 20 6.97 -8.23 -5.74
C LEU A 20 7.87 -9.43 -5.44
N ASN A 21 7.30 -10.64 -5.38
CA ASN A 21 8.07 -11.87 -5.16
C ASN A 21 9.10 -12.07 -6.27
N ARG A 22 8.73 -11.81 -7.52
CA ARG A 22 9.63 -11.89 -8.67
C ARG A 22 10.78 -10.90 -8.55
N GLY A 23 10.54 -9.75 -7.93
CA GLY A 23 11.55 -8.75 -7.64
C GLY A 23 12.35 -8.98 -6.35
N GLY A 24 12.15 -10.13 -5.70
CA GLY A 24 12.88 -10.48 -4.48
C GLY A 24 12.23 -10.02 -3.18
N VAL A 25 11.05 -9.42 -3.23
CA VAL A 25 10.32 -8.96 -2.04
C VAL A 25 9.32 -10.04 -1.63
N THR A 26 9.54 -10.66 -0.46
CA THR A 26 8.74 -11.81 0.00
C THR A 26 8.08 -11.59 1.36
N ASP A 27 8.54 -10.63 2.16
CA ASP A 27 7.96 -10.32 3.47
C ASP A 27 6.86 -9.26 3.30
N ILE A 28 5.66 -9.73 3.00
CA ILE A 28 4.51 -8.88 2.70
C ILE A 28 3.39 -9.20 3.69
N VAL A 29 2.93 -8.19 4.41
CA VAL A 29 1.75 -8.28 5.28
C VAL A 29 0.57 -7.66 4.56
N TRP A 30 -0.58 -8.33 4.59
CA TRP A 30 -1.79 -7.92 3.91
C TRP A 30 -2.85 -7.48 4.92
N GLU A 31 -3.36 -6.25 4.77
CA GLU A 31 -4.50 -5.75 5.52
C GLU A 31 -5.57 -5.25 4.56
N LYS A 32 -6.84 -5.36 4.96
CA LYS A 32 -7.98 -5.13 4.06
C LYS A 32 -8.76 -3.85 4.38
N ASN A 33 -8.38 -3.13 5.42
CA ASN A 33 -9.04 -1.89 5.81
C ASN A 33 -8.05 -0.94 6.49
N VAL A 34 -8.43 0.32 6.59
CA VAL A 34 -7.58 1.37 7.14
C VAL A 34 -7.24 1.12 8.60
N ALA A 35 -8.23 0.80 9.42
CA ALA A 35 -8.04 0.64 10.87
C ALA A 35 -7.06 -0.48 11.19
N ASP A 36 -7.20 -1.65 10.56
CA ASP A 36 -6.29 -2.77 10.75
C ASP A 36 -4.90 -2.45 10.24
N GLY A 37 -4.79 -1.74 9.13
CA GLY A 37 -3.51 -1.30 8.60
C GLY A 37 -2.75 -0.40 9.57
N ILE A 38 -3.44 0.56 10.17
CA ILE A 38 -2.84 1.47 11.16
C ILE A 38 -2.35 0.70 12.38
N GLU A 39 -3.18 -0.20 12.91
CA GLU A 39 -2.81 -1.03 14.05
C GLU A 39 -1.58 -1.87 13.76
N THR A 40 -1.53 -2.50 12.59
CA THR A 40 -0.39 -3.31 12.15
C THR A 40 0.88 -2.48 12.06
N ILE A 41 0.80 -1.24 11.54
CA ILE A 41 1.96 -0.34 11.47
C ILE A 41 2.43 0.05 12.85
N GLU A 42 1.52 0.41 13.75
CA GLU A 42 1.87 0.82 15.10
C GLU A 42 2.49 -0.33 15.89
N ASP A 43 1.96 -1.54 15.75
CA ASP A 43 2.53 -2.75 16.38
C ASP A 43 3.94 -3.03 15.84
N ALA A 44 4.16 -2.89 14.55
CA ALA A 44 5.48 -3.09 13.95
C ALA A 44 6.51 -2.11 14.48
N ILE A 45 6.13 -0.84 14.67
CA ILE A 45 7.00 0.19 15.25
C ILE A 45 7.32 -0.16 16.72
N MET A 46 6.32 -0.56 17.51
CA MET A 46 6.51 -0.95 18.90
C MET A 46 7.44 -2.16 19.03
N ASP A 47 7.37 -3.09 18.10
CA ASP A 47 8.19 -4.30 18.08
C ASP A 47 9.59 -4.06 17.51
N HIS A 48 9.95 -2.82 17.19
CA HIS A 48 11.23 -2.44 16.55
C HIS A 48 11.46 -3.18 15.23
N ASN A 49 10.38 -3.47 14.51
CA ASN A 49 10.42 -4.13 13.21
C ASN A 49 9.48 -3.42 12.21
N PRO A 50 9.77 -2.15 11.89
CA PRO A 50 8.88 -1.34 11.04
C PRO A 50 8.87 -1.83 9.60
N PHE A 51 7.83 -1.40 8.87
CA PHE A 51 7.76 -1.63 7.43
C PHE A 51 8.68 -0.67 6.69
N ASP A 52 9.25 -1.14 5.59
CA ASP A 52 10.12 -0.34 4.72
C ASP A 52 9.32 0.41 3.66
N VAL A 53 8.20 -0.15 3.21
CA VAL A 53 7.33 0.42 2.19
C VAL A 53 5.88 0.03 2.51
N ILE A 54 4.96 0.94 2.23
CA ILE A 54 3.53 0.68 2.29
C ILE A 54 2.95 0.84 0.89
N ILE A 55 2.19 -0.15 0.43
CA ILE A 55 1.38 -0.05 -0.80
C ILE A 55 -0.07 0.08 -0.37
N THR A 56 -0.78 1.07 -0.88
CA THR A 56 -2.20 1.26 -0.60
C THR A 56 -3.01 1.47 -1.87
N ASP A 57 -4.19 0.85 -1.94
CA ASP A 57 -5.23 1.25 -2.87
C ASP A 57 -5.91 2.53 -2.35
N MET A 58 -6.80 3.09 -3.15
CA MET A 58 -7.60 4.27 -2.77
C MET A 58 -8.99 3.87 -2.29
N HIS A 59 -9.57 2.81 -2.83
CA HIS A 59 -10.95 2.39 -2.62
C HIS A 59 -11.01 1.07 -1.86
N TYR A 60 -11.21 1.14 -0.54
CA TYR A 60 -11.39 -0.03 0.33
C TYR A 60 -12.04 0.41 1.65
N PRO A 61 -12.40 -0.54 2.55
CA PRO A 61 -13.11 -0.18 3.79
C PRO A 61 -12.24 0.61 4.77
N MET A 62 -12.87 1.49 5.54
CA MET A 62 -12.23 2.17 6.66
C MET A 62 -12.02 1.23 7.84
N LYS A 63 -12.98 0.31 8.07
CA LYS A 63 -12.94 -0.67 9.17
C LYS A 63 -13.49 -2.01 8.70
N TYR A 64 -13.12 -3.07 9.41
CA TYR A 64 -13.65 -4.40 9.18
C TYR A 64 -15.18 -4.39 9.18
N GLY A 65 -15.77 -5.04 8.18
CA GLY A 65 -17.21 -5.18 8.04
C GLY A 65 -17.92 -3.99 7.41
N GLU A 66 -17.23 -2.88 7.16
CA GLU A 66 -17.80 -1.71 6.48
C GLU A 66 -17.66 -1.82 4.97
N LYS A 67 -18.47 -1.03 4.26
CA LYS A 67 -18.37 -0.96 2.79
C LYS A 67 -17.14 -0.14 2.38
N PRO A 68 -16.54 -0.44 1.21
CA PRO A 68 -15.46 0.39 0.68
C PRO A 68 -15.90 1.84 0.48
N VAL A 69 -14.96 2.76 0.70
CA VAL A 69 -15.14 4.19 0.42
C VAL A 69 -14.06 4.67 -0.56
N TRP A 70 -14.39 5.68 -1.35
CA TRP A 70 -13.56 6.13 -2.48
C TRP A 70 -12.21 6.70 -2.06
N ASP A 71 -12.13 7.27 -0.88
CA ASP A 71 -10.97 8.01 -0.40
C ASP A 71 -10.29 7.37 0.80
N ALA A 72 -10.48 6.07 1.01
CA ALA A 72 -9.84 5.35 2.12
C ALA A 72 -8.32 5.52 2.11
N GLY A 73 -7.70 5.42 0.93
CA GLY A 73 -6.25 5.60 0.79
C GLY A 73 -5.79 7.00 1.18
N GLU A 74 -6.57 8.05 0.83
CA GLU A 74 -6.27 9.41 1.25
C GLU A 74 -6.38 9.57 2.76
N HIS A 75 -7.41 8.99 3.39
CA HIS A 75 -7.55 8.98 4.84
C HIS A 75 -6.37 8.29 5.52
N PHE A 76 -5.95 7.16 4.97
CA PHE A 76 -4.79 6.44 5.49
C PHE A 76 -3.53 7.29 5.44
N ILE A 77 -3.25 7.91 4.28
CA ILE A 77 -2.07 8.77 4.10
C ILE A 77 -2.11 9.95 5.07
N ALA A 78 -3.27 10.59 5.22
CA ALA A 78 -3.43 11.71 6.16
C ALA A 78 -3.14 11.27 7.60
N LYS A 79 -3.55 10.07 8.00
CA LYS A 79 -3.26 9.54 9.34
C LYS A 79 -1.77 9.26 9.54
N MET A 80 -1.08 8.77 8.51
CA MET A 80 0.37 8.58 8.58
C MET A 80 1.07 9.92 8.79
N GLN A 81 0.67 10.94 8.05
CA GLN A 81 1.22 12.29 8.21
C GLN A 81 0.94 12.85 9.60
N ALA A 82 -0.29 12.70 10.10
CA ALA A 82 -0.66 13.20 11.43
C ALA A 82 0.11 12.50 12.56
N LYS A 83 0.46 11.24 12.37
CA LYS A 83 1.27 10.45 13.34
C LYS A 83 2.76 10.63 13.13
N ASN A 84 3.17 11.42 12.16
CA ASN A 84 4.57 11.63 11.80
C ASN A 84 5.30 10.32 11.43
N ILE A 85 4.59 9.40 10.80
CA ILE A 85 5.16 8.15 10.28
C ILE A 85 5.69 8.43 8.88
N LYS A 86 6.99 8.22 8.67
CA LYS A 86 7.71 8.61 7.44
C LYS A 86 7.93 7.45 6.47
N THR A 87 7.35 6.30 6.72
CA THR A 87 7.47 5.15 5.83
C THR A 87 7.04 5.52 4.41
N PRO A 88 7.85 5.22 3.38
CA PRO A 88 7.48 5.50 1.98
C PRO A 88 6.17 4.82 1.60
N ILE A 89 5.31 5.55 0.89
CA ILE A 89 3.98 5.07 0.48
C ILE A 89 3.90 5.06 -1.04
N ILE A 90 3.42 3.95 -1.60
CA ILE A 90 3.04 3.81 -3.01
C ILE A 90 1.53 3.66 -3.06
N VAL A 91 0.87 4.51 -3.85
CA VAL A 91 -0.54 4.31 -4.21
C VAL A 91 -0.59 3.45 -5.47
N CYS A 92 -1.34 2.35 -5.41
CA CYS A 92 -1.56 1.48 -6.57
C CYS A 92 -3.07 1.35 -6.79
N SER A 93 -3.59 2.05 -7.79
CA SER A 93 -5.02 2.20 -8.02
C SER A 93 -5.38 1.96 -9.48
N SER A 94 -6.59 1.45 -9.71
CA SER A 94 -7.15 1.32 -11.06
C SER A 94 -7.54 2.68 -11.66
N ILE A 95 -7.57 3.73 -10.85
CA ILE A 95 -7.76 5.11 -11.27
C ILE A 95 -6.38 5.79 -11.32
N ASN A 96 -6.16 6.66 -12.31
CA ASN A 96 -4.89 7.37 -12.45
C ASN A 96 -4.76 8.48 -11.40
N GLU A 97 -4.35 8.10 -10.21
CA GLU A 97 -4.19 9.01 -9.08
C GLU A 97 -2.93 9.85 -9.18
N LYS A 98 -2.97 11.04 -8.61
CA LYS A 98 -1.86 12.00 -8.56
C LYS A 98 -1.64 12.52 -7.14
N ILE A 99 -1.56 11.60 -6.18
CA ILE A 99 -1.35 11.95 -4.77
C ILE A 99 0.07 12.51 -4.60
N PRO A 100 0.23 13.72 -4.04
CA PRO A 100 1.56 14.31 -3.84
C PRO A 100 2.23 13.81 -2.56
N ASN A 101 3.54 14.05 -2.46
CA ASN A 101 4.34 13.84 -1.24
C ASN A 101 4.40 12.39 -0.78
N ILE A 102 4.32 11.44 -1.73
CA ILE A 102 4.51 10.01 -1.49
C ILE A 102 5.59 9.49 -2.44
N LEU A 103 5.97 8.22 -2.27
CA LEU A 103 7.02 7.63 -3.11
C LEU A 103 6.60 7.55 -4.58
N GLY A 104 5.35 7.17 -4.85
CA GLY A 104 4.84 7.14 -6.22
C GLY A 104 3.40 6.72 -6.33
N ASN A 105 2.84 6.96 -7.52
CA ASN A 105 1.49 6.55 -7.89
C ASN A 105 1.60 5.58 -9.05
N VAL A 106 1.11 4.35 -8.88
CA VAL A 106 1.08 3.34 -9.92
C VAL A 106 -0.36 3.20 -10.43
N TRP A 107 -0.57 3.43 -11.71
CA TRP A 107 -1.87 3.24 -12.33
C TRP A 107 -2.01 1.77 -12.73
N TYR A 108 -2.77 1.01 -11.95
CA TYR A 108 -2.99 -0.42 -12.14
C TYR A 108 -3.99 -0.62 -13.29
N GLN A 109 -3.44 -0.81 -14.48
CA GLN A 109 -4.21 -1.02 -15.72
C GLN A 109 -3.61 -2.19 -16.49
N GLU A 110 -4.46 -3.10 -16.93
CA GLU A 110 -4.04 -4.32 -17.63
C GLU A 110 -3.17 -4.03 -18.87
N LYS A 111 -3.46 -2.92 -19.58
CA LYS A 111 -2.76 -2.54 -20.79
C LYS A 111 -1.50 -1.71 -20.56
N ARG A 112 -1.16 -1.43 -19.32
CA ARG A 112 0.05 -0.68 -18.96
C ARG A 112 1.06 -1.61 -18.33
N ASP A 113 2.34 -1.24 -18.44
CA ASP A 113 3.42 -1.95 -17.74
C ASP A 113 3.55 -1.44 -16.30
N TRP A 114 2.49 -1.62 -15.50
CA TRP A 114 2.49 -1.24 -14.09
C TRP A 114 3.50 -2.06 -13.29
N GLU A 115 3.84 -3.27 -13.76
CA GLU A 115 4.76 -4.18 -13.06
C GLU A 115 6.17 -3.59 -13.00
N THR A 116 6.70 -3.12 -14.12
CA THR A 116 8.00 -2.47 -14.17
C THR A 116 7.99 -1.17 -13.38
N GLU A 117 6.92 -0.38 -13.48
CA GLU A 117 6.76 0.86 -12.73
C GLU A 117 6.82 0.60 -11.22
N MET A 118 6.10 -0.42 -10.74
CA MET A 118 6.12 -0.83 -9.33
C MET A 118 7.53 -1.22 -8.88
N LEU A 119 8.19 -2.10 -9.63
CA LEU A 119 9.52 -2.57 -9.28
C LEU A 119 10.57 -1.45 -9.30
N ASN A 120 10.43 -0.50 -10.21
CA ASN A 120 11.34 0.66 -10.25
C ASN A 120 11.19 1.54 -9.00
N LEU A 121 9.97 1.71 -8.49
CA LEU A 121 9.76 2.44 -7.24
C LEU A 121 10.45 1.73 -6.07
N PHE A 122 10.39 0.41 -6.02
CA PHE A 122 11.06 -0.38 -4.98
C PHE A 122 12.58 -0.21 -5.02
N LYS A 123 13.16 -0.05 -6.19
CA LYS A 123 14.61 0.19 -6.33
C LYS A 123 15.04 1.54 -5.77
N SER A 124 14.13 2.49 -5.61
CA SER A 124 14.44 3.81 -5.09
C SER A 124 14.37 3.90 -3.56
N VAL A 125 13.99 2.83 -2.92
CA VAL A 125 13.88 2.77 -1.44
C VAL A 125 15.21 2.40 -0.81
#